data_e7deacbee25f56e3f239d8781f95a5a0
#
_entry.id   e7deacbee25f56e3f239d8781f95a5a0
#
_cell.length_a   1.000
_cell.length_b   1.000
_cell.length_c   1.000
_cell.angle_alpha   90.00
_cell.angle_beta   90.00
_cell.angle_gamma   90.00
#
_symmetry.space_group_name_H-M   'P 1'
#
loop_
_entity.id
_entity.type
_entity.pdbx_description
1 polymer ?
#
loop_
_entity_poly.entity_id
_entity_poly.type
_entity_poly.pdbx_seq_one_letter_code
_entity_poly.pdbx_strand_id
1 'polypeptide(L)'
;MSLIKLIDLPSLGDQRGGLVAIESNQSIPFEIKRLYYIFNTTNQSRGFHAHIDLKQVAVCVKGSCRFILDSGHVREEVNLSSPTQGLYIEALTWREMRVLS
;
A
#
# COMPACT_ATOMS: atom_id res chain seq x y z
N MET A 1 6.27 12.09 -14.36
CA MET A 1 5.46 10.88 -14.14
C MET A 1 5.48 10.50 -12.68
N SER A 2 4.33 10.26 -12.07
CA SER A 2 4.27 10.00 -10.63
C SER A 2 4.49 8.53 -10.31
N LEU A 3 5.26 8.27 -9.24
CA LEU A 3 5.39 6.94 -8.65
C LEU A 3 4.19 6.59 -7.78
N ILE A 4 3.47 7.62 -7.32
CA ILE A 4 2.33 7.43 -6.42
C ILE A 4 1.11 7.08 -7.26
N LYS A 5 0.67 5.84 -7.16
CA LYS A 5 -0.50 5.32 -7.87
C LYS A 5 -1.47 4.76 -6.84
N LEU A 6 -2.54 5.49 -6.62
CA LEU A 6 -3.55 5.13 -5.63
C LEU A 6 -4.69 4.38 -6.31
N ILE A 7 -5.19 3.35 -5.62
CA ILE A 7 -6.31 2.54 -6.08
C ILE A 7 -7.44 2.71 -5.10
N ASP A 8 -8.62 3.05 -5.61
CA ASP A 8 -9.83 3.10 -4.79
C ASP A 8 -10.31 1.68 -4.51
N LEU A 9 -10.57 1.40 -3.23
CA LEU A 9 -11.09 0.11 -2.78
C LEU A 9 -12.49 0.36 -2.21
N PRO A 10 -13.55 0.13 -2.99
CA PRO A 10 -14.90 0.47 -2.54
C PRO A 10 -15.30 -0.24 -1.26
N SER A 11 -15.93 0.49 -0.35
CA SER A 11 -16.47 -0.07 0.88
C SER A 11 -17.86 -0.63 0.61
N LEU A 12 -18.08 -1.87 1.00
CA LEU A 12 -19.34 -2.60 0.85
C LEU A 12 -20.10 -2.73 2.17
N GLY A 13 -19.67 -1.98 3.20
CA GLY A 13 -20.24 -2.10 4.51
C GLY A 13 -21.60 -1.46 4.67
N ASP A 14 -22.09 -1.52 5.88
CA ASP A 14 -23.36 -0.94 6.30
C ASP A 14 -23.15 -0.26 7.66
N GLN A 15 -24.24 -0.07 8.42
CA GLN A 15 -24.15 0.58 9.73
C GLN A 15 -23.33 -0.20 10.77
N ARG A 16 -23.00 -1.47 10.49
CA ARG A 16 -22.15 -2.27 11.38
C ARG A 16 -20.68 -2.02 11.14
N GLY A 17 -20.33 -1.33 10.05
CA GLY A 17 -18.96 -1.00 9.70
C GLY A 17 -18.70 -1.17 8.22
N GLY A 18 -17.49 -0.86 7.80
CA GLY A 18 -17.06 -1.00 6.43
C GLY A 18 -16.49 -2.38 6.14
N LEU A 19 -16.59 -2.79 4.89
CA LEU A 19 -16.00 -4.03 4.38
C LEU A 19 -15.40 -3.76 3.01
N VAL A 20 -14.15 -4.16 2.82
CA VAL A 20 -13.48 -4.06 1.53
C VAL A 20 -13.06 -5.46 1.10
N ALA A 21 -13.48 -5.87 -0.09
CA ALA A 21 -13.05 -7.12 -0.69
C ALA A 21 -11.99 -6.81 -1.75
N ILE A 22 -10.84 -7.48 -1.65
CA ILE A 22 -9.74 -7.29 -2.59
C ILE A 22 -9.58 -8.58 -3.38
N GLU A 23 -9.78 -8.48 -4.69
CA GLU A 23 -9.79 -9.64 -5.57
C GLU A 23 -8.75 -9.50 -6.67
N SER A 24 -8.06 -10.61 -6.96
CA SER A 24 -7.07 -10.67 -8.04
C SER A 24 -7.68 -10.24 -9.37
N ASN A 25 -6.99 -9.37 -10.09
CA ASN A 25 -7.38 -8.90 -11.41
C ASN A 25 -8.76 -8.22 -11.46
N GLN A 26 -9.31 -7.82 -10.32
CA GLN A 26 -10.57 -7.11 -10.20
C GLN A 26 -10.33 -5.76 -9.54
N SER A 27 -10.25 -5.76 -8.20
CA SER A 27 -9.98 -4.53 -7.46
C SER A 27 -8.53 -4.09 -7.57
N ILE A 28 -7.62 -5.01 -7.86
CA ILE A 28 -6.21 -4.71 -8.10
C ILE A 28 -5.78 -5.33 -9.43
N PRO A 29 -4.77 -4.75 -10.11
CA PRO A 29 -4.46 -5.10 -11.49
C PRO A 29 -3.47 -6.27 -11.64
N PHE A 30 -3.51 -7.25 -10.74
CA PHE A 30 -2.67 -8.44 -10.84
C PHE A 30 -3.24 -9.57 -10.00
N GLU A 31 -2.71 -10.77 -10.20
CA GLU A 31 -3.04 -11.95 -9.40
C GLU A 31 -2.33 -11.84 -8.04
N ILE A 32 -3.11 -11.98 -6.96
CA ILE A 32 -2.56 -12.01 -5.60
C ILE A 32 -2.00 -13.40 -5.34
N LYS A 33 -0.71 -13.49 -5.10
CA LYS A 33 -0.05 -14.75 -4.76
C LYS A 33 0.30 -14.85 -3.29
N ARG A 34 0.33 -13.72 -2.61
CA ARG A 34 0.73 -13.66 -1.22
C ARG A 34 0.05 -12.48 -0.54
N LEU A 35 -0.47 -12.72 0.66
CA LEU A 35 -0.99 -11.68 1.53
C LEU A 35 -0.21 -11.70 2.83
N TYR A 36 0.19 -10.54 3.31
CA TYR A 36 0.72 -10.40 4.66
C TYR A 36 0.29 -9.06 5.23
N TYR A 37 0.32 -8.97 6.55
CA TYR A 37 0.03 -7.71 7.22
C TYR A 37 0.98 -7.56 8.40
N ILE A 38 1.16 -6.32 8.83
CA ILE A 38 2.10 -5.91 9.86
C ILE A 38 1.30 -5.37 11.05
N PHE A 39 1.66 -5.80 12.23
CA PHE A 39 0.96 -5.39 13.45
C PHE A 39 1.96 -5.20 14.58
N ASN A 40 1.50 -4.60 15.69
CA ASN A 40 2.35 -4.29 16.85
C ASN A 40 3.59 -3.48 16.43
N THR A 41 3.35 -2.48 15.59
CA THR A 41 4.43 -1.71 14.98
C THR A 41 4.95 -0.63 15.92
N THR A 42 6.20 -0.23 15.68
CA THR A 42 6.79 0.98 16.26
C THR A 42 6.87 2.04 15.17
N ASN A 43 7.31 3.25 15.52
CA ASN A 43 7.46 4.31 14.53
C ASN A 43 8.79 4.25 13.76
N GLN A 44 9.47 3.11 13.78
CA GLN A 44 10.68 2.91 13.00
C GLN A 44 10.34 2.61 11.55
N SER A 45 11.16 3.11 10.64
CA SER A 45 10.97 2.85 9.22
C SER A 45 11.29 1.40 8.87
N ARG A 46 10.57 0.87 7.90
CA ARG A 46 10.72 -0.49 7.40
C ARG A 46 10.87 -0.45 5.89
N GLY A 47 11.11 -1.62 5.30
CA GLY A 47 11.25 -1.76 3.87
C GLY A 47 12.69 -1.66 3.45
N PHE A 48 13.09 -0.53 2.88
CA PHE A 48 14.45 -0.27 2.41
C PHE A 48 14.89 -1.28 1.37
N HIS A 49 13.99 -1.62 0.44
CA HIS A 49 14.32 -2.55 -0.63
C HIS A 49 13.43 -2.31 -1.85
N ALA A 50 13.84 -2.88 -2.96
CA ALA A 50 13.07 -2.93 -4.19
C ALA A 50 13.03 -4.39 -4.66
N HIS A 51 11.92 -4.77 -5.26
CA HIS A 51 11.77 -6.10 -5.85
C HIS A 51 11.95 -6.03 -7.36
N ILE A 52 12.59 -7.05 -7.91
CA ILE A 52 12.90 -7.07 -9.35
C ILE A 52 11.63 -7.26 -10.18
N ASP A 53 10.75 -8.16 -9.76
CA ASP A 53 9.56 -8.52 -10.55
C ASP A 53 8.27 -8.60 -9.73
N LEU A 54 8.29 -8.10 -8.52
CA LEU A 54 7.13 -8.18 -7.63
C LEU A 54 6.33 -6.87 -7.67
N LYS A 55 5.03 -7.00 -7.89
CA LYS A 55 4.07 -5.91 -7.77
C LYS A 55 3.34 -6.06 -6.45
N GLN A 56 3.05 -4.94 -5.80
CA GLN A 56 2.37 -4.95 -4.50
C GLN A 56 1.30 -3.87 -4.43
N VAL A 57 0.32 -4.10 -3.58
CA VAL A 57 -0.61 -3.06 -3.14
C VAL A 57 -0.56 -3.02 -1.62
N ALA A 58 -0.33 -1.83 -1.08
CA ALA A 58 -0.29 -1.59 0.35
C ALA A 58 -1.56 -0.86 0.78
N VAL A 59 -2.11 -1.25 1.92
CA VAL A 59 -3.29 -0.62 2.50
C VAL A 59 -3.03 -0.36 3.96
N CYS A 60 -3.33 0.85 4.44
CA CYS A 60 -3.27 1.19 5.86
C CYS A 60 -4.66 0.98 6.44
N VAL A 61 -4.90 -0.16 7.09
CA VAL A 61 -6.24 -0.53 7.56
C VAL A 61 -6.66 0.22 8.82
N LYS A 62 -5.69 0.75 9.57
CA LYS A 62 -5.95 1.52 10.79
C LYS A 62 -4.81 2.49 11.02
N GLY A 63 -5.14 3.72 11.44
CA GLY A 63 -4.14 4.74 11.69
C GLY A 63 -3.62 5.36 10.41
N SER A 64 -2.34 5.68 10.39
CA SER A 64 -1.71 6.27 9.21
C SER A 64 -0.29 5.78 9.03
N CYS A 65 0.13 5.70 7.78
CA CYS A 65 1.46 5.27 7.37
C CYS A 65 2.00 6.21 6.31
N ARG A 66 3.30 6.48 6.36
CA ARG A 66 3.99 7.18 5.29
C ARG A 66 4.78 6.20 4.47
N PHE A 67 4.61 6.28 3.16
CA PHE A 67 5.42 5.52 2.21
C PHE A 67 6.29 6.45 1.41
N ILE A 68 7.53 6.04 1.21
CA ILE A 68 8.48 6.72 0.34
C ILE A 68 8.81 5.77 -0.79
N LEU A 69 8.62 6.21 -2.03
CA LEU A 69 8.92 5.44 -3.24
C LEU A 69 10.03 6.14 -4.02
N ASP A 70 10.97 5.36 -4.52
CA ASP A 70 12.14 5.88 -5.24
C ASP A 70 12.44 4.97 -6.43
N SER A 71 12.49 5.57 -7.62
CA SER A 71 12.78 4.85 -8.87
C SER A 71 14.26 4.91 -9.25
N GLY A 72 15.07 5.60 -8.46
CA GLY A 72 16.45 5.92 -8.83
C GLY A 72 16.57 7.25 -9.53
N HIS A 73 15.47 7.79 -10.04
CA HIS A 73 15.42 9.09 -10.72
C HIS A 73 14.47 10.06 -10.02
N VAL A 74 13.40 9.54 -9.47
CA VAL A 74 12.36 10.32 -8.80
C VAL A 74 12.11 9.72 -7.41
N ARG A 75 11.94 10.59 -6.42
CA ARG A 75 11.59 10.18 -5.05
C ARG A 75 10.34 10.91 -4.64
N GLU A 76 9.33 10.15 -4.23
CA GLU A 76 8.04 10.70 -3.83
C GLU A 76 7.57 10.06 -2.54
N GLU A 77 6.73 10.77 -1.79
CA GLU A 77 6.15 10.22 -0.58
C GLU A 77 4.65 10.43 -0.55
N VAL A 78 3.95 9.55 0.17
CA VAL A 78 2.50 9.61 0.33
C VAL A 78 2.13 9.06 1.71
N ASN A 79 1.12 9.66 2.31
CA ASN A 79 0.54 9.15 3.55
C ASN A 79 -0.75 8.41 3.24
N LEU A 80 -0.85 7.19 3.76
CA LEU A 80 -2.07 6.39 3.70
C LEU A 80 -2.74 6.43 5.06
N SER A 81 -4.02 6.78 5.09
CA SER A 81 -4.79 6.87 6.33
C SER A 81 -6.21 6.34 6.18
N SER A 82 -6.47 5.57 5.14
CA SER A 82 -7.80 5.04 4.86
C SER A 82 -7.74 3.57 4.46
N PRO A 83 -8.62 2.72 5.00
CA PRO A 83 -8.70 1.32 4.59
C PRO A 83 -9.34 1.14 3.20
N THR A 84 -9.83 2.21 2.59
CA THR A 84 -10.46 2.16 1.27
C THR A 84 -9.55 2.67 0.16
N GLN A 85 -8.25 2.80 0.44
CA GLN A 85 -7.29 3.31 -0.52
C GLN A 85 -6.04 2.44 -0.51
N GLY A 86 -5.67 1.93 -1.67
CA GLY A 86 -4.46 1.14 -1.84
C GLY A 86 -3.38 1.93 -2.55
N LEU A 87 -2.13 1.66 -2.21
CA LEU A 87 -0.97 2.19 -2.91
C LEU A 87 -0.36 1.07 -3.77
N TYR A 88 -0.37 1.27 -5.08
CA TYR A 88 0.24 0.34 -6.01
C TYR A 88 1.75 0.61 -6.08
N ILE A 89 2.55 -0.41 -5.81
CA ILE A 89 4.01 -0.32 -5.86
C ILE A 89 4.50 -1.23 -6.98
N GLU A 90 5.05 -0.62 -8.03
CA GLU A 90 5.56 -1.37 -9.16
C GLU A 90 6.89 -2.05 -8.83
N ALA A 91 7.26 -3.03 -9.66
CA ALA A 91 8.57 -3.65 -9.60
C ALA A 91 9.67 -2.61 -9.78
N LEU A 92 10.84 -2.89 -9.25
CA LEU A 92 12.03 -2.03 -9.33
C LEU A 92 11.87 -0.67 -8.65
N THR A 93 10.87 -0.55 -7.77
CA THR A 93 10.65 0.66 -7.00
C THR A 93 11.13 0.43 -5.57
N TRP A 94 12.09 1.23 -5.14
CA TRP A 94 12.54 1.25 -3.74
C TRP A 94 11.42 1.76 -2.85
N ARG A 95 11.26 1.16 -1.70
CA ARG A 95 10.23 1.58 -0.76
C ARG A 95 10.73 1.63 0.66
N GLU A 96 10.21 2.60 1.38
CA GLU A 96 10.35 2.73 2.83
C GLU A 96 8.95 3.02 3.37
N MET A 97 8.66 2.48 4.54
CA MET A 97 7.36 2.66 5.17
C MET A 97 7.55 2.97 6.65
N ARG A 98 6.78 3.93 7.15
CA ARG A 98 6.78 4.30 8.56
C ARG A 98 5.36 4.42 9.04
N VAL A 99 5.05 3.75 10.16
CA VAL A 99 3.75 3.89 10.82
C VAL A 99 3.77 5.19 11.61
N LEU A 100 2.77 6.04 11.40
CA LEU A 100 2.68 7.34 12.03
C LEU A 100 1.73 7.34 13.23
N SER A 101 0.72 6.48 13.17
CA SER A 101 -0.27 6.42 14.26
C SER A 101 -1.00 5.08 14.31
#